data_f2ac0779da1bed25c9dd50edcb50da3d
#
_entry.id   f2ac0779da1bed25c9dd50edcb50da3d
#
_cell.length_a   1.000
_cell.length_b   1.000
_cell.length_c   1.000
_cell.angle_alpha   90.00
_cell.angle_beta   90.00
_cell.angle_gamma   90.00
#
_symmetry.space_group_name_H-M   'P 1'
#
loop_
_entity.id
_entity.type
_entity.pdbx_description
1 polymer ?
#
loop_
_entity_poly.entity_id
_entity_poly.type
_entity_poly.pdbx_seq_one_letter_code
_entity_poly.pdbx_strand_id
1 'polypeptide(L)'
;MYGVAGERRLTEVELPWLSGYQGAKPVRIGNEATEQLQLDVYGQVVNSIHHARRAGLEDNGDAWALTRSLVDVVEASWRLPDEGIWEGRGARRHFVNSKVMCWVAVDRALRDAEEFGLPAPVARWRTLRDEISREVLTEGYDADRGTFTQSYGSTELDASALLMPLVG
;
A
#
# COMPACT_ATOMS: atom_id res chain seq x y z
N MET A 1 -11.08 5.99 -1.61
CA MET A 1 -11.89 6.75 -0.65
C MET A 1 -13.33 6.86 -1.10
N TYR A 2 -14.25 7.06 -0.12
CA TYR A 2 -15.69 7.20 -0.35
C TYR A 2 -16.24 8.22 0.63
N GLY A 3 -17.26 8.96 0.23
CA GLY A 3 -18.05 9.77 1.15
C GLY A 3 -18.93 8.91 2.06
N VAL A 4 -19.58 9.56 3.03
CA VAL A 4 -20.40 8.88 4.04
C VAL A 4 -21.57 8.08 3.44
N ALA A 5 -22.11 8.53 2.31
CA ALA A 5 -23.16 7.84 1.57
C ALA A 5 -22.64 7.00 0.38
N GLY A 6 -21.33 6.76 0.31
CA GLY A 6 -20.69 5.97 -0.73
C GLY A 6 -20.33 6.74 -2.00
N GLU A 7 -20.32 8.05 -1.94
CA GLU A 7 -19.91 8.90 -3.06
C GLU A 7 -18.44 8.66 -3.41
N ARG A 8 -18.17 8.55 -4.70
CA ARG A 8 -16.80 8.41 -5.23
C ARG A 8 -16.17 9.75 -5.61
N ARG A 9 -16.98 10.77 -5.88
CA ARG A 9 -16.49 12.11 -6.17
C ARG A 9 -16.38 12.91 -4.87
N LEU A 10 -15.16 13.17 -4.45
CA LEU A 10 -14.83 13.94 -3.27
C LEU A 10 -14.00 15.18 -3.66
N THR A 11 -14.44 15.87 -4.71
CA THR A 11 -13.72 17.06 -5.21
C THR A 11 -13.37 18.01 -4.07
N GLU A 12 -12.09 18.31 -3.94
CA GLU A 12 -11.61 19.23 -2.93
C GLU A 12 -11.89 20.68 -3.36
N VAL A 13 -12.45 21.46 -2.45
CA VAL A 13 -12.78 22.87 -2.66
C VAL A 13 -12.32 23.67 -1.46
N GLU A 14 -11.62 24.77 -1.70
CA GLU A 14 -11.23 25.72 -0.65
C GLU A 14 -12.41 26.63 -0.28
N LEU A 15 -12.56 26.87 1.03
CA LEU A 15 -13.59 27.71 1.61
C LEU A 15 -12.94 29.00 2.16
N PRO A 16 -12.70 30.02 1.31
CA PRO A 16 -11.91 31.19 1.69
C PRO A 16 -12.59 32.06 2.75
N TRP A 17 -13.91 31.93 2.93
CA TRP A 17 -14.69 32.63 3.95
C TRP A 17 -14.61 32.03 5.35
N LEU A 18 -14.05 30.82 5.51
CA LEU A 18 -13.86 30.22 6.81
C LEU A 18 -12.45 30.49 7.34
N SER A 19 -12.37 30.85 8.61
CA SER A 19 -11.12 30.83 9.35
C SER A 19 -10.96 29.45 10.00
N GLY A 20 -9.92 28.72 9.68
CA GLY A 20 -9.60 27.46 10.35
C GLY A 20 -9.17 27.65 11.80
N TYR A 21 -8.93 26.53 12.51
CA TYR A 21 -8.46 26.58 13.90
C TYR A 21 -7.19 27.44 14.01
N GLN A 22 -7.21 28.40 14.91
CA GLN A 22 -6.14 29.39 15.11
C GLN A 22 -5.71 30.12 13.83
N GLY A 23 -6.63 30.32 12.89
CA GLY A 23 -6.36 31.01 11.63
C GLY A 23 -5.67 30.15 10.57
N ALA A 24 -5.57 28.83 10.76
CA ALA A 24 -4.98 27.93 9.77
C ALA A 24 -5.76 27.98 8.44
N LYS A 25 -5.06 28.14 7.35
CA LYS A 25 -5.62 28.22 5.99
C LYS A 25 -4.81 27.35 5.03
N PRO A 26 -5.46 26.89 3.94
CA PRO A 26 -6.86 27.01 3.60
C PRO A 26 -7.75 26.03 4.38
N VAL A 27 -9.03 26.38 4.59
CA VAL A 27 -10.06 25.43 5.00
C VAL A 27 -10.61 24.76 3.75
N ARG A 28 -10.75 23.44 3.78
CA ARG A 28 -11.19 22.66 2.62
C ARG A 28 -12.33 21.72 2.97
N ILE A 29 -13.14 21.40 1.96
CA ILE A 29 -14.08 20.27 1.96
C ILE A 29 -13.70 19.33 0.81
N GLY A 30 -14.13 18.09 0.87
CA GLY A 30 -13.70 17.06 -0.08
C GLY A 30 -12.34 16.48 0.29
N ASN A 31 -11.76 15.71 -0.63
CA ASN A 31 -10.43 15.12 -0.46
C ASN A 31 -9.77 14.83 -1.81
N GLU A 32 -8.69 15.53 -2.12
CA GLU A 32 -7.93 15.36 -3.36
C GLU A 32 -7.26 13.97 -3.47
N ALA A 33 -7.04 13.29 -2.34
CA ALA A 33 -6.46 11.96 -2.32
C ALA A 33 -7.32 10.88 -3.02
N THR A 34 -8.56 11.21 -3.43
CA THR A 34 -9.37 10.32 -4.28
C THR A 34 -8.75 10.04 -5.64
N GLU A 35 -7.91 10.94 -6.13
CA GLU A 35 -7.21 10.82 -7.43
C GLU A 35 -5.79 10.26 -7.27
N GLN A 36 -5.36 9.95 -6.03
CA GLN A 36 -4.03 9.45 -5.76
C GLN A 36 -3.92 7.94 -6.05
N LEU A 37 -2.77 7.52 -6.57
CA LEU A 37 -2.37 6.13 -6.60
C LEU A 37 -1.63 5.82 -5.29
N GLN A 38 -2.17 4.90 -4.51
CA GLN A 38 -1.60 4.44 -3.25
C GLN A 38 -1.39 2.94 -3.31
N LEU A 39 -0.16 2.51 -3.58
CA LEU A 39 0.16 1.09 -3.78
C LEU A 39 0.17 0.29 -2.46
N ASP A 40 0.39 0.94 -1.33
CA ASP A 40 0.39 0.30 -0.01
C ASP A 40 -0.99 -0.26 0.38
N VAL A 41 -2.09 0.34 -0.09
CA VAL A 41 -3.46 -0.09 0.21
C VAL A 41 -3.70 -1.56 -0.15
N TYR A 42 -3.15 -2.03 -1.27
CA TYR A 42 -3.33 -3.42 -1.70
C TYR A 42 -2.74 -4.40 -0.68
N GLY A 43 -1.55 -4.09 -0.16
CA GLY A 43 -0.91 -4.89 0.90
C GLY A 43 -1.69 -4.86 2.21
N GLN A 44 -2.21 -3.69 2.61
CA GLN A 44 -3.02 -3.57 3.82
C GLN A 44 -4.27 -4.45 3.76
N VAL A 45 -4.99 -4.43 2.63
CA VAL A 45 -6.20 -5.22 2.45
C VAL A 45 -5.88 -6.72 2.47
N VAL A 46 -4.89 -7.16 1.67
CA VAL A 46 -4.53 -8.58 1.61
C VAL A 46 -4.01 -9.09 2.96
N ASN A 47 -3.21 -8.28 3.67
CA ASN A 47 -2.72 -8.63 5.00
C ASN A 47 -3.88 -8.78 6.01
N SER A 48 -4.89 -7.91 5.93
CA SER A 48 -6.08 -8.00 6.78
C SER A 48 -6.89 -9.28 6.49
N ILE A 49 -7.08 -9.63 5.21
CA ILE A 49 -7.74 -10.87 4.80
C ILE A 49 -6.96 -12.09 5.29
N HIS A 50 -5.63 -12.09 5.15
CA HIS A 50 -4.75 -13.16 5.64
C HIS A 50 -4.94 -13.39 7.14
N HIS A 51 -4.88 -12.33 7.95
CA HIS A 51 -5.07 -12.45 9.39
C HIS A 51 -6.48 -12.91 9.76
N ALA A 52 -7.52 -12.43 9.07
CA ALA A 52 -8.89 -12.88 9.27
C ALA A 52 -9.03 -14.39 9.01
N ARG A 53 -8.46 -14.90 7.90
CA ARG A 53 -8.47 -16.33 7.56
C ARG A 53 -7.73 -17.16 8.60
N ARG A 54 -6.56 -16.73 9.05
CA ARG A 54 -5.81 -17.42 10.11
C ARG A 54 -6.51 -17.39 11.46
N ALA A 55 -7.32 -16.39 11.72
CA ALA A 55 -8.20 -16.34 12.90
C ALA A 55 -9.44 -17.24 12.77
N GLY A 56 -9.61 -17.96 11.67
CA GLY A 56 -10.72 -18.88 11.45
C GLY A 56 -12.03 -18.21 11.05
N LEU A 57 -11.98 -16.95 10.57
CA LEU A 57 -13.18 -16.34 10.00
C LEU A 57 -13.54 -17.03 8.68
N GLU A 58 -14.83 -17.36 8.55
CA GLU A 58 -15.34 -18.05 7.37
C GLU A 58 -15.12 -17.19 6.10
N ASP A 59 -14.60 -17.85 5.06
CA ASP A 59 -14.42 -17.28 3.73
C ASP A 59 -15.38 -17.99 2.76
N ASN A 60 -16.31 -17.25 2.19
CA ASN A 60 -17.25 -17.73 1.17
C ASN A 60 -16.62 -17.80 -0.24
N GLY A 61 -15.32 -17.64 -0.35
CA GLY A 61 -14.57 -17.61 -1.61
C GLY A 61 -14.42 -16.21 -2.22
N ASP A 62 -15.19 -15.23 -1.79
CA ASP A 62 -15.11 -13.85 -2.32
C ASP A 62 -13.81 -13.17 -1.89
N ALA A 63 -13.39 -13.40 -0.63
CA ALA A 63 -12.13 -12.84 -0.12
C ALA A 63 -10.91 -13.39 -0.87
N TRP A 64 -10.95 -14.68 -1.28
CA TRP A 64 -9.88 -15.23 -2.11
C TRP A 64 -9.90 -14.68 -3.54
N ALA A 65 -11.07 -14.52 -4.13
CA ALA A 65 -11.21 -13.89 -5.45
C ALA A 65 -10.70 -12.45 -5.43
N LEU A 66 -11.04 -11.70 -4.38
CA LEU A 66 -10.53 -10.34 -4.15
C LEU A 66 -8.99 -10.34 -4.00
N THR A 67 -8.44 -11.23 -3.15
CA THR A 67 -7.00 -11.36 -2.95
C THR A 67 -6.26 -11.55 -4.29
N ARG A 68 -6.73 -12.46 -5.13
CA ARG A 68 -6.12 -12.69 -6.45
C ARG A 68 -6.18 -11.46 -7.34
N SER A 69 -7.33 -10.79 -7.38
CA SER A 69 -7.50 -9.55 -8.16
C SER A 69 -6.56 -8.45 -7.69
N LEU A 70 -6.36 -8.31 -6.37
CA LEU A 70 -5.43 -7.32 -5.81
C LEU A 70 -3.97 -7.66 -6.15
N VAL A 71 -3.59 -8.94 -6.12
CA VAL A 71 -2.24 -9.36 -6.55
C VAL A 71 -2.02 -9.10 -8.04
N ASP A 72 -3.02 -9.32 -8.90
CA ASP A 72 -2.92 -8.98 -10.33
C ASP A 72 -2.73 -7.46 -10.53
N VAL A 73 -3.40 -6.62 -9.74
CA VAL A 73 -3.19 -5.16 -9.76
C VAL A 73 -1.78 -4.81 -9.28
N VAL A 74 -1.30 -5.42 -8.21
CA VAL A 74 0.06 -5.22 -7.71
C VAL A 74 1.07 -5.59 -8.79
N GLU A 75 0.95 -6.74 -9.43
CA GLU A 75 1.87 -7.17 -10.49
C GLU A 75 1.92 -6.19 -11.66
N ALA A 76 0.76 -5.62 -12.02
CA ALA A 76 0.68 -4.64 -13.10
C ALA A 76 1.23 -3.25 -12.73
N SER A 77 1.24 -2.88 -11.44
CA SER A 77 1.46 -1.50 -11.02
C SER A 77 2.62 -1.28 -10.05
N TRP A 78 3.17 -2.28 -9.40
CA TRP A 78 4.16 -2.11 -8.33
C TRP A 78 5.42 -1.35 -8.75
N ARG A 79 5.77 -1.36 -10.06
CA ARG A 79 6.90 -0.60 -10.61
C ARG A 79 6.60 0.88 -10.84
N LEU A 80 5.35 1.32 -10.66
CA LEU A 80 4.99 2.73 -10.80
C LEU A 80 5.36 3.51 -9.54
N PRO A 81 5.70 4.80 -9.65
CA PRO A 81 5.73 5.70 -8.51
C PRO A 81 4.30 5.99 -8.04
N ASP A 82 4.13 6.27 -6.76
CA ASP A 82 2.84 6.56 -6.14
C ASP A 82 2.92 7.79 -5.21
N GLU A 83 1.83 8.11 -4.51
CA GLU A 83 1.79 9.21 -3.54
C GLU A 83 2.19 8.77 -2.12
N GLY A 84 2.30 7.46 -1.87
CA GLY A 84 2.69 6.89 -0.57
C GLY A 84 1.61 6.99 0.51
N ILE A 85 1.91 6.43 1.67
CA ILE A 85 0.99 6.29 2.81
C ILE A 85 0.55 7.64 3.41
N TRP A 86 1.36 8.69 3.27
CA TRP A 86 1.10 9.99 3.88
C TRP A 86 0.23 10.92 3.02
N GLU A 87 -0.29 10.42 1.91
CA GLU A 87 -1.14 11.21 1.00
C GLU A 87 -0.49 12.55 0.58
N GLY A 88 0.82 12.50 0.31
CA GLY A 88 1.60 13.69 -0.03
C GLY A 88 1.04 14.42 -1.25
N ARG A 89 1.06 15.76 -1.22
CA ARG A 89 0.65 16.61 -2.36
C ARG A 89 1.78 16.89 -3.35
N GLY A 90 2.91 16.20 -3.16
CA GLY A 90 4.09 16.31 -4.03
C GLY A 90 4.02 15.41 -5.25
N ALA A 91 5.13 15.38 -5.99
CA ALA A 91 5.29 14.44 -7.10
C ALA A 91 5.32 12.99 -6.58
N ARG A 92 4.80 12.07 -7.39
CA ARG A 92 4.90 10.63 -7.14
C ARG A 92 6.35 10.18 -7.02
N ARG A 93 6.60 9.29 -6.07
CA ARG A 93 7.92 8.70 -5.81
C ARG A 93 7.80 7.19 -5.67
N HIS A 94 8.92 6.49 -5.73
CA HIS A 94 8.99 5.09 -5.34
C HIS A 94 9.17 5.00 -3.83
N PHE A 95 8.07 5.15 -3.08
CA PHE A 95 8.10 5.05 -1.63
C PHE A 95 8.41 3.62 -1.20
N VAL A 96 9.40 3.47 -0.31
CA VAL A 96 9.84 2.16 0.17
C VAL A 96 8.70 1.42 0.85
N ASN A 97 7.91 2.11 1.70
CA ASN A 97 6.74 1.50 2.33
C ASN A 97 5.74 0.94 1.30
N SER A 98 5.45 1.67 0.23
CA SER A 98 4.54 1.22 -0.83
C SER A 98 5.05 -0.06 -1.50
N LYS A 99 6.36 -0.14 -1.77
CA LYS A 99 6.97 -1.34 -2.36
C LYS A 99 6.95 -2.52 -1.40
N VAL A 100 7.25 -2.28 -0.12
CA VAL A 100 7.13 -3.31 0.93
C VAL A 100 5.69 -3.82 1.02
N MET A 101 4.70 -2.95 0.98
CA MET A 101 3.30 -3.38 1.03
C MET A 101 2.86 -4.13 -0.23
N CYS A 102 3.40 -3.81 -1.41
CA CYS A 102 3.25 -4.65 -2.60
C CYS A 102 3.83 -6.06 -2.38
N TRP A 103 5.01 -6.15 -1.78
CA TRP A 103 5.61 -7.43 -1.38
C TRP A 103 4.70 -8.19 -0.40
N VAL A 104 4.17 -7.51 0.62
CA VAL A 104 3.25 -8.09 1.61
C VAL A 104 2.02 -8.70 0.94
N ALA A 105 1.41 -8.00 -0.03
CA ALA A 105 0.25 -8.53 -0.75
C ALA A 105 0.57 -9.89 -1.40
N VAL A 106 1.70 -9.99 -2.08
CA VAL A 106 2.09 -11.22 -2.78
C VAL A 106 2.51 -12.31 -1.78
N ASP A 107 3.27 -11.98 -0.74
CA ASP A 107 3.72 -12.92 0.29
C ASP A 107 2.54 -13.54 1.05
N ARG A 108 1.58 -12.71 1.48
CA ARG A 108 0.39 -13.20 2.19
C ARG A 108 -0.50 -14.07 1.31
N ALA A 109 -0.67 -13.69 0.04
CA ALA A 109 -1.40 -14.50 -0.92
C ALA A 109 -0.73 -15.86 -1.17
N LEU A 110 0.61 -15.90 -1.24
CA LEU A 110 1.38 -17.15 -1.35
C LEU A 110 1.19 -18.03 -0.12
N ARG A 111 1.34 -17.47 1.09
CA ARG A 111 1.14 -18.20 2.34
C ARG A 111 -0.24 -18.80 2.42
N ASP A 112 -1.27 -18.02 2.08
CA ASP A 112 -2.66 -18.48 2.08
C ASP A 112 -2.88 -19.61 1.07
N ALA A 113 -2.32 -19.48 -0.13
CA ALA A 113 -2.42 -20.52 -1.15
C ALA A 113 -1.78 -21.85 -0.69
N GLU A 114 -0.62 -21.79 -0.03
CA GLU A 114 0.12 -22.94 0.45
C GLU A 114 -0.51 -23.55 1.72
N GLU A 115 -0.90 -22.70 2.70
CA GLU A 115 -1.43 -23.17 3.99
C GLU A 115 -2.85 -23.74 3.85
N PHE A 116 -3.70 -23.10 3.03
CA PHE A 116 -5.11 -23.47 2.88
C PHE A 116 -5.42 -24.20 1.57
N GLY A 117 -4.41 -24.51 0.75
CA GLY A 117 -4.60 -25.25 -0.51
C GLY A 117 -5.42 -24.47 -1.55
N LEU A 118 -5.34 -23.13 -1.56
CA LEU A 118 -6.14 -22.31 -2.45
C LEU A 118 -5.54 -22.23 -3.86
N PRO A 119 -6.37 -22.20 -4.93
CA PRO A 119 -5.87 -22.21 -6.30
C PRO A 119 -5.16 -20.89 -6.64
N ALA A 120 -3.86 -20.99 -6.99
CA ALA A 120 -3.01 -19.84 -7.28
C ALA A 120 -1.89 -20.18 -8.29
N PRO A 121 -1.39 -19.19 -9.06
CA PRO A 121 -0.20 -19.34 -9.91
C PRO A 121 1.08 -19.19 -9.07
N VAL A 122 1.31 -20.14 -8.14
CA VAL A 122 2.34 -20.07 -7.08
C VAL A 122 3.73 -19.75 -7.62
N ALA A 123 4.14 -20.37 -8.74
CA ALA A 123 5.47 -20.12 -9.33
C ALA A 123 5.62 -18.66 -9.78
N ARG A 124 4.59 -18.09 -10.44
CA ARG A 124 4.56 -16.68 -10.91
C ARG A 124 4.63 -15.74 -9.71
N TRP A 125 3.84 -15.97 -8.67
CA TRP A 125 3.81 -15.13 -7.50
C TRP A 125 5.11 -15.18 -6.68
N ARG A 126 5.77 -16.35 -6.61
CA ARG A 126 7.11 -16.45 -5.99
C ARG A 126 8.13 -15.57 -6.72
N THR A 127 8.15 -15.64 -8.06
CA THR A 127 9.02 -14.79 -8.87
C THR A 127 8.75 -13.31 -8.61
N LEU A 128 7.48 -12.90 -8.64
CA LEU A 128 7.07 -11.52 -8.38
C LEU A 128 7.50 -11.04 -6.99
N ARG A 129 7.23 -11.84 -5.94
CA ARG A 129 7.63 -11.54 -4.58
C ARG A 129 9.15 -11.33 -4.47
N ASP A 130 9.92 -12.22 -5.06
CA ASP A 130 11.38 -12.18 -4.99
C ASP A 130 11.96 -11.01 -5.81
N GLU A 131 11.31 -10.60 -6.90
CA GLU A 131 11.66 -9.39 -7.64
C GLU A 131 11.44 -8.13 -6.80
N ILE A 132 10.26 -7.99 -6.19
CA ILE A 132 9.94 -6.83 -5.34
C ILE A 132 10.91 -6.76 -4.16
N SER A 133 11.14 -7.87 -3.47
CA SER A 133 12.08 -7.93 -2.34
C SER A 133 13.48 -7.48 -2.73
N ARG A 134 13.98 -7.98 -3.88
CA ARG A 134 15.33 -7.61 -4.36
C ARG A 134 15.42 -6.12 -4.66
N GLU A 135 14.42 -5.56 -5.33
CA GLU A 135 14.41 -4.13 -5.65
C GLU A 135 14.36 -3.28 -4.38
N VAL A 136 13.50 -3.62 -3.41
CA VAL A 136 13.43 -2.91 -2.13
C VAL A 136 14.76 -2.91 -1.39
N LEU A 137 15.43 -4.06 -1.35
CA LEU A 137 16.73 -4.18 -0.67
C LEU A 137 17.86 -3.46 -1.41
N THR A 138 17.77 -3.33 -2.73
CA THR A 138 18.79 -2.67 -3.55
C THR A 138 18.58 -1.15 -3.57
N GLU A 139 17.35 -0.68 -3.78
CA GLU A 139 17.08 0.73 -4.03
C GLU A 139 16.57 1.49 -2.79
N GLY A 140 16.00 0.75 -1.83
CA GLY A 140 15.38 1.35 -0.64
C GLY A 140 16.27 1.31 0.60
N TYR A 141 17.35 0.55 0.61
CA TYR A 141 18.25 0.41 1.76
C TYR A 141 19.53 1.20 1.56
N ASP A 142 19.81 2.10 2.49
CA ASP A 142 21.07 2.87 2.57
C ASP A 142 22.06 2.06 3.43
N ALA A 143 23.05 1.43 2.77
CA ALA A 143 24.01 0.57 3.43
C ALA A 143 25.00 1.38 4.33
N ASP A 144 25.31 2.63 3.97
CA ASP A 144 26.22 3.47 4.76
C ASP A 144 25.58 3.89 6.09
N ARG A 145 24.26 4.09 6.08
CA ARG A 145 23.48 4.46 7.26
C ARG A 145 22.85 3.26 7.98
N GLY A 146 22.85 2.08 7.35
CA GLY A 146 22.27 0.85 7.90
C GLY A 146 20.75 0.92 8.09
N THR A 147 20.03 1.62 7.19
CA THR A 147 18.59 1.86 7.33
C THR A 147 17.87 1.94 5.99
N PHE A 148 16.56 1.70 6.01
CA PHE A 148 15.70 2.00 4.87
C PHE A 148 15.41 3.50 4.81
N THR A 149 15.33 4.01 3.58
CA THR A 149 14.97 5.42 3.30
C THR A 149 13.48 5.57 3.02
N GLN A 150 12.99 6.79 2.98
CA GLN A 150 11.58 7.08 2.66
C GLN A 150 11.19 6.63 1.25
N SER A 151 12.05 6.94 0.27
CA SER A 151 11.85 6.62 -1.14
C SER A 151 13.19 6.35 -1.82
N TYR A 152 13.16 5.66 -2.93
CA TYR A 152 14.36 5.36 -3.73
C TYR A 152 15.13 6.64 -4.05
N GLY A 153 16.45 6.61 -3.85
CA GLY A 153 17.34 7.75 -4.06
C GLY A 153 17.21 8.89 -3.04
N SER A 154 16.41 8.72 -1.97
CA SER A 154 16.28 9.70 -0.89
C SER A 154 17.25 9.38 0.26
N THR A 155 17.61 10.41 1.02
CA THR A 155 18.32 10.27 2.32
C THR A 155 17.38 10.47 3.51
N GLU A 156 16.09 10.76 3.26
CA GLU A 156 15.10 10.99 4.31
C GLU A 156 14.68 9.67 4.95
N LEU A 157 14.39 9.71 6.25
CA LEU A 157 13.82 8.59 7.00
C LEU A 157 12.30 8.76 7.06
N ASP A 158 11.62 7.63 7.22
CA ASP A 158 10.16 7.60 7.31
C ASP A 158 9.71 6.69 8.44
N ALA A 159 8.76 7.17 9.26
CA ALA A 159 8.20 6.40 10.35
C ALA A 159 7.49 5.11 9.89
N SER A 160 7.00 5.06 8.66
CA SER A 160 6.40 3.85 8.08
C SER A 160 7.37 2.67 8.00
N ALA A 161 8.69 2.92 7.95
CA ALA A 161 9.71 1.86 8.00
C ALA A 161 9.65 1.04 9.30
N LEU A 162 9.11 1.60 10.40
CA LEU A 162 8.92 0.87 11.65
C LEU A 162 7.89 -0.26 11.55
N LEU A 163 7.07 -0.29 10.50
CA LEU A 163 6.12 -1.37 10.24
C LEU A 163 6.79 -2.60 9.59
N MET A 164 7.94 -2.43 8.94
CA MET A 164 8.61 -3.51 8.21
C MET A 164 8.88 -4.76 9.06
N PRO A 165 9.40 -4.66 10.31
CA PRO A 165 9.62 -5.83 11.13
C PRO A 165 8.34 -6.58 11.53
N LEU A 166 7.19 -5.94 11.40
CA LEU A 166 5.89 -6.55 11.73
C LEU A 166 5.32 -7.36 10.56
N VAL A 167 5.79 -7.09 9.36
CA VAL A 167 5.27 -7.77 8.16
C VAL A 167 6.22 -8.83 7.58
N GLY A 168 7.46 -8.89 8.05
CA GLY A 168 8.39 -9.98 7.73
C GLY A 168 9.64 -9.59 7.03
#